data_2c4207e739e6208644d902eeba67f4a2
#
_entry.id   2c4207e739e6208644d902eeba67f4a2
#
_cell.length_a   1.000
_cell.length_b   1.000
_cell.length_c   1.000
_cell.angle_alpha   90.00
_cell.angle_beta   90.00
_cell.angle_gamma   90.00
#
_symmetry.space_group_name_H-M   'P 1'
#
loop_
_entity.id
_entity.type
_entity.pdbx_description
1 polymer ?
#
loop_
_entity_poly.entity_id
_entity_poly.type
_entity_poly.pdbx_seq_one_letter_code
_entity_poly.pdbx_strand_id
1 'polypeptide(L)'
;MKNNSVVLTESLSIPEKLSYFNEDDKNDYEILAKKFREKKIKHIVTVARGTSDCAALFVSYMFAKCLGITTYSLPPSLITLENANFDFNNTLVIIITQSGLSQDLIACESAVKAMGAETLVITNNLKSELINSGTYFYNINAGEERSVAATKTFVLTLAIIIKLMSTILLKKNVLINLLELPNLLQKEIDNNWDHEIIEKKISSGFIISRGIGFALSNEIALKFKELCQEQIEPYSSAEVMHGPKSLIDNTFKIFTLSLNDNSGSVVIKDTNEIKQKTKHLYEITSNSHLDTRLLFTKNKFSELDPLTIMTKFYPWIIKYSLAKGMDPDTPRYLSKVTKTF
;
A
#
# COMPACT_ATOMS: atom_id res chain seq x y z
N MET A 1 -19.78 -21.35 9.26
CA MET A 1 -18.67 -20.73 8.52
C MET A 1 -17.49 -20.60 9.48
N LYS A 2 -16.26 -20.97 9.08
CA LYS A 2 -15.09 -20.88 9.98
C LYS A 2 -14.84 -19.40 10.35
N ASN A 3 -15.25 -19.01 11.55
CA ASN A 3 -14.97 -17.69 12.12
C ASN A 3 -13.49 -17.49 12.51
N ASN A 4 -12.59 -18.38 12.11
CA ASN A 4 -11.18 -18.44 12.54
C ASN A 4 -10.21 -18.28 11.36
N SER A 5 -10.48 -17.39 10.39
CA SER A 5 -9.50 -17.07 9.35
C SER A 5 -8.33 -16.30 9.95
N VAL A 6 -7.09 -16.77 9.69
CA VAL A 6 -5.86 -16.16 10.18
C VAL A 6 -5.70 -14.77 9.58
N VAL A 7 -5.88 -14.62 8.26
CA VAL A 7 -5.75 -13.33 7.58
C VAL A 7 -6.80 -12.33 8.05
N LEU A 8 -8.02 -12.79 8.40
CA LEU A 8 -9.03 -11.91 8.98
C LEU A 8 -8.61 -11.41 10.35
N THR A 9 -8.15 -12.31 11.23
CA THR A 9 -7.66 -11.96 12.57
C THR A 9 -6.50 -10.98 12.50
N GLU A 10 -5.55 -11.20 11.59
CA GLU A 10 -4.41 -10.31 11.35
C GLU A 10 -4.86 -8.93 10.86
N SER A 11 -5.81 -8.86 9.95
CA SER A 11 -6.36 -7.60 9.44
C SER A 11 -7.12 -6.80 10.51
N LEU A 12 -7.88 -7.48 11.37
CA LEU A 12 -8.60 -6.86 12.48
C LEU A 12 -7.66 -6.31 13.56
N SER A 13 -6.43 -6.79 13.65
CA SER A 13 -5.44 -6.32 14.63
C SER A 13 -4.72 -5.01 14.23
N ILE A 14 -4.99 -4.45 13.04
CA ILE A 14 -4.32 -3.24 12.55
C ILE A 14 -4.36 -2.08 13.54
N PRO A 15 -5.52 -1.72 14.15
CA PRO A 15 -5.57 -0.60 15.10
C PRO A 15 -4.68 -0.82 16.33
N GLU A 16 -4.70 -2.04 16.89
CA GLU A 16 -3.84 -2.43 18.00
C GLU A 16 -2.35 -2.33 17.63
N LYS A 17 -1.96 -2.85 16.46
CA LYS A 17 -0.56 -2.82 16.00
C LYS A 17 -0.09 -1.39 15.72
N LEU A 18 -0.95 -0.52 15.21
CA LEU A 18 -0.63 0.89 15.04
C LEU A 18 -0.47 1.61 16.39
N SER A 19 -1.24 1.23 17.41
CA SER A 19 -1.05 1.75 18.77
C SER A 19 0.34 1.39 19.31
N TYR A 20 0.73 0.11 19.25
CA TYR A 20 2.05 -0.33 19.66
C TYR A 20 3.19 0.30 18.85
N PHE A 21 3.00 0.44 17.52
CA PHE A 21 3.94 1.15 16.67
C PHE A 21 4.15 2.59 17.15
N ASN A 22 3.07 3.29 17.50
CA ASN A 22 3.14 4.66 17.99
C ASN A 22 3.83 4.81 19.35
N GLU A 23 3.65 3.82 20.25
CA GLU A 23 4.21 3.82 21.60
C GLU A 23 5.67 3.37 21.63
N ASP A 24 5.99 2.30 20.90
CA ASP A 24 7.29 1.59 20.96
C ASP A 24 8.15 1.77 19.70
N ASP A 25 7.80 2.73 18.82
CA ASP A 25 8.56 2.94 17.60
C ASP A 25 9.98 3.48 17.91
N LYS A 26 10.96 2.61 17.73
CA LYS A 26 12.40 2.89 17.96
C LYS A 26 13.12 3.31 16.69
N ASN A 27 12.41 3.48 15.57
CA ASN A 27 13.00 3.90 14.31
C ASN A 27 13.50 5.34 14.43
N ASP A 28 14.76 5.59 14.07
CA ASP A 28 15.33 6.93 14.09
C ASP A 28 15.03 7.67 12.79
N TYR A 29 13.91 8.35 12.76
CA TYR A 29 13.49 9.14 11.61
C TYR A 29 14.30 10.43 11.43
N GLU A 30 14.84 10.99 12.53
CA GLU A 30 15.47 12.31 12.50
C GLU A 30 16.82 12.28 11.78
N ILE A 31 17.61 11.21 11.89
CA ILE A 31 18.88 11.06 11.19
C ILE A 31 18.64 11.18 9.67
N LEU A 32 17.68 10.41 9.15
CA LEU A 32 17.38 10.41 7.72
C LEU A 32 16.70 11.73 7.29
N ALA A 33 15.76 12.24 8.10
CA ALA A 33 15.07 13.51 7.85
C ALA A 33 16.06 14.69 7.74
N LYS A 34 17.09 14.73 8.58
CA LYS A 34 18.15 15.73 8.50
C LYS A 34 18.86 15.70 7.15
N LYS A 35 19.20 14.52 6.62
CA LYS A 35 19.83 14.40 5.30
C LYS A 35 18.98 14.94 4.17
N PHE A 36 17.65 14.71 4.23
CA PHE A 36 16.73 15.31 3.26
C PHE A 36 16.69 16.84 3.36
N ARG A 37 16.58 17.38 4.56
CA ARG A 37 16.61 18.85 4.76
C ARG A 37 17.93 19.48 4.33
N GLU A 38 19.06 18.78 4.50
CA GLU A 38 20.38 19.19 4.03
C GLU A 38 20.60 18.94 2.52
N LYS A 39 19.58 18.42 1.80
CA LYS A 39 19.63 18.13 0.36
C LYS A 39 20.76 17.17 -0.04
N LYS A 40 21.17 16.29 0.86
CA LYS A 40 22.20 15.26 0.60
C LYS A 40 21.65 14.10 -0.23
N ILE A 41 20.33 13.82 -0.13
CA ILE A 41 19.64 12.82 -0.92
C ILE A 41 18.91 13.55 -2.06
N LYS A 42 19.25 13.19 -3.30
CA LYS A 42 18.71 13.82 -4.51
C LYS A 42 17.76 12.91 -5.28
N HIS A 43 17.94 11.61 -5.12
CA HIS A 43 17.15 10.59 -5.82
C HIS A 43 16.70 9.51 -4.86
N ILE A 44 15.55 8.93 -5.16
CA ILE A 44 15.04 7.75 -4.47
C ILE A 44 14.86 6.63 -5.47
N VAL A 45 15.35 5.47 -5.09
CA VAL A 45 15.09 4.21 -5.79
C VAL A 45 14.37 3.28 -4.82
N THR A 46 13.35 2.58 -5.29
CA THR A 46 12.64 1.58 -4.48
C THR A 46 12.90 0.19 -5.03
N VAL A 47 13.03 -0.80 -4.14
CA VAL A 47 13.19 -2.22 -4.48
C VAL A 47 12.23 -3.02 -3.62
N ALA A 48 11.26 -3.67 -4.24
CA ALA A 48 10.24 -4.44 -3.53
C ALA A 48 9.56 -5.48 -4.44
N ARG A 49 8.65 -6.29 -3.87
CA ARG A 49 7.82 -7.28 -4.57
C ARG A 49 6.40 -7.29 -3.99
N GLY A 50 5.40 -7.58 -4.84
CA GLY A 50 4.01 -7.80 -4.41
C GLY A 50 3.43 -6.62 -3.61
N THR A 51 2.83 -6.91 -2.47
CA THR A 51 2.27 -5.88 -1.55
C THR A 51 3.31 -4.84 -1.14
N SER A 52 4.57 -5.24 -0.94
CA SER A 52 5.65 -4.31 -0.64
C SER A 52 5.96 -3.37 -1.81
N ASP A 53 5.76 -3.81 -3.06
CA ASP A 53 5.93 -2.95 -4.23
C ASP A 53 4.78 -1.93 -4.36
N CYS A 54 3.56 -2.29 -3.95
CA CYS A 54 2.48 -1.31 -3.80
C CYS A 54 2.82 -0.24 -2.75
N ALA A 55 3.48 -0.61 -1.64
CA ALA A 55 4.00 0.35 -0.66
C ALA A 55 5.16 1.19 -1.24
N ALA A 56 6.02 0.60 -2.06
CA ALA A 56 7.08 1.31 -2.77
C ALA A 56 6.53 2.35 -3.76
N LEU A 57 5.44 2.04 -4.44
CA LEU A 57 4.73 3.01 -5.28
C LEU A 57 4.16 4.17 -4.44
N PHE A 58 3.62 3.88 -3.24
CA PHE A 58 3.21 4.92 -2.29
C PHE A 58 4.37 5.83 -1.88
N VAL A 59 5.55 5.24 -1.57
CA VAL A 59 6.80 6.00 -1.33
C VAL A 59 7.08 6.95 -2.48
N SER A 60 7.06 6.44 -3.71
CA SER A 60 7.36 7.22 -4.91
C SER A 60 6.46 8.44 -5.05
N TYR A 61 5.14 8.26 -4.89
CA TYR A 61 4.20 9.38 -4.92
C TYR A 61 4.42 10.37 -3.78
N MET A 62 4.67 9.89 -2.55
CA MET A 62 4.87 10.76 -1.40
C MET A 62 6.11 11.64 -1.55
N PHE A 63 7.25 11.05 -1.94
CA PHE A 63 8.49 11.81 -2.08
C PHE A 63 8.46 12.77 -3.28
N ALA A 64 7.91 12.34 -4.41
CA ALA A 64 7.78 13.21 -5.58
C ALA A 64 6.82 14.39 -5.28
N LYS A 65 5.64 14.12 -4.71
CA LYS A 65 4.62 15.14 -4.39
C LYS A 65 5.10 16.13 -3.34
N CYS A 66 5.75 15.64 -2.27
CA CYS A 66 6.04 16.45 -1.09
C CYS A 66 7.41 17.14 -1.14
N LEU A 67 8.38 16.54 -1.82
CA LEU A 67 9.77 17.03 -1.85
C LEU A 67 10.29 17.34 -3.25
N GLY A 68 9.55 17.00 -4.31
CA GLY A 68 10.01 17.17 -5.70
C GLY A 68 11.20 16.26 -6.06
N ILE A 69 11.39 15.16 -5.30
CA ILE A 69 12.51 14.23 -5.52
C ILE A 69 12.11 13.21 -6.57
N THR A 70 12.95 13.00 -7.58
CA THR A 70 12.77 11.96 -8.59
C THR A 70 12.83 10.57 -7.94
N THR A 71 11.87 9.73 -8.28
CA THR A 71 11.79 8.35 -7.77
C THR A 71 11.76 7.35 -8.91
N TYR A 72 12.39 6.20 -8.71
CA TYR A 72 12.44 5.11 -9.68
C TYR A 72 12.23 3.77 -8.97
N SER A 73 11.33 2.94 -9.48
CA SER A 73 11.20 1.55 -9.03
C SER A 73 12.16 0.67 -9.82
N LEU A 74 13.19 0.14 -9.15
CA LEU A 74 14.23 -0.70 -9.75
C LEU A 74 13.75 -2.16 -9.79
N PRO A 75 13.51 -2.74 -10.98
CA PRO A 75 13.27 -4.16 -11.09
C PRO A 75 14.51 -4.95 -10.60
N PRO A 76 14.38 -5.83 -9.60
CA PRO A 76 15.51 -6.62 -9.10
C PRO A 76 16.25 -7.41 -10.19
N SER A 77 15.55 -7.82 -11.25
CA SER A 77 16.14 -8.54 -12.38
C SER A 77 17.24 -7.76 -13.10
N LEU A 78 17.20 -6.43 -13.12
CA LEU A 78 18.29 -5.62 -13.69
C LEU A 78 19.62 -5.85 -12.96
N ILE A 79 19.56 -6.11 -11.65
CA ILE A 79 20.73 -6.40 -10.83
C ILE A 79 21.06 -7.90 -10.89
N THR A 80 20.07 -8.76 -10.63
CA THR A 80 20.31 -10.20 -10.37
C THR A 80 20.50 -11.02 -11.64
N LEU A 81 19.96 -10.58 -12.79
CA LEU A 81 20.04 -11.31 -14.05
C LEU A 81 20.85 -10.52 -15.11
N GLU A 82 20.62 -9.23 -15.24
CA GLU A 82 21.23 -8.41 -16.29
C GLU A 82 22.59 -7.81 -15.87
N ASN A 83 22.95 -7.88 -14.58
CA ASN A 83 24.18 -7.31 -14.02
C ASN A 83 24.35 -5.82 -14.39
N ALA A 84 23.24 -5.08 -14.45
CA ALA A 84 23.28 -3.66 -14.80
C ALA A 84 24.06 -2.87 -13.74
N ASN A 85 24.87 -1.92 -14.20
CA ASN A 85 25.66 -1.05 -13.34
C ASN A 85 25.10 0.38 -13.38
N PHE A 86 24.83 0.95 -12.20
CA PHE A 86 24.24 2.28 -12.02
C PHE A 86 25.18 3.17 -11.21
N ASP A 87 25.05 4.47 -11.36
CA ASP A 87 25.61 5.44 -10.44
C ASP A 87 24.53 5.84 -9.42
N PHE A 88 24.66 5.37 -8.18
CA PHE A 88 23.75 5.68 -7.09
C PHE A 88 24.29 6.71 -6.09
N ASN A 89 25.27 7.52 -6.48
CA ASN A 89 25.73 8.62 -5.65
C ASN A 89 24.58 9.59 -5.30
N ASN A 90 24.48 10.01 -4.03
CA ASN A 90 23.40 10.83 -3.48
C ASN A 90 21.99 10.23 -3.64
N THR A 91 21.90 8.90 -3.77
CA THR A 91 20.65 8.15 -3.92
C THR A 91 20.36 7.38 -2.63
N LEU A 92 19.12 7.45 -2.16
CA LEU A 92 18.60 6.55 -1.15
C LEU A 92 17.83 5.41 -1.84
N VAL A 93 18.30 4.18 -1.66
CA VAL A 93 17.57 2.98 -2.10
C VAL A 93 16.73 2.46 -0.95
N ILE A 94 15.41 2.47 -1.10
CA ILE A 94 14.46 2.01 -0.09
C ILE A 94 14.01 0.59 -0.44
N ILE A 95 14.38 -0.38 0.40
CA ILE A 95 14.07 -1.78 0.24
C ILE A 95 12.94 -2.13 1.20
N ILE A 96 11.80 -2.57 0.67
CA ILE A 96 10.62 -2.93 1.47
C ILE A 96 10.38 -4.42 1.34
N THR A 97 10.41 -5.13 2.47
CA THR A 97 10.20 -6.58 2.52
C THR A 97 9.61 -7.02 3.86
N GLN A 98 8.46 -7.66 3.85
CA GLN A 98 7.83 -8.14 5.08
C GLN A 98 8.67 -9.24 5.75
N SER A 99 9.12 -10.24 4.99
CA SER A 99 9.86 -11.40 5.49
C SER A 99 11.35 -11.14 5.71
N GLY A 100 11.93 -10.22 4.93
CA GLY A 100 13.38 -9.99 4.90
C GLY A 100 14.20 -11.19 4.43
N LEU A 101 13.57 -12.16 3.74
CA LEU A 101 14.19 -13.45 3.34
C LEU A 101 14.31 -13.61 1.83
N SER A 102 13.82 -12.68 1.03
CA SER A 102 13.89 -12.76 -0.44
C SER A 102 15.34 -12.59 -0.92
N GLN A 103 15.90 -13.61 -1.50
CA GLN A 103 17.32 -13.65 -1.90
C GLN A 103 17.66 -12.61 -2.96
N ASP A 104 16.73 -12.34 -3.89
CA ASP A 104 16.88 -11.28 -4.90
C ASP A 104 16.97 -9.89 -4.27
N LEU A 105 16.22 -9.61 -3.18
CA LEU A 105 16.29 -8.33 -2.48
C LEU A 105 17.57 -8.19 -1.66
N ILE A 106 18.07 -9.28 -1.07
CA ILE A 106 19.36 -9.32 -0.36
C ILE A 106 20.50 -9.05 -1.35
N ALA A 107 20.48 -9.72 -2.51
CA ALA A 107 21.47 -9.49 -3.57
C ALA A 107 21.41 -8.06 -4.11
N CYS A 108 20.21 -7.50 -4.31
CA CYS A 108 20.03 -6.11 -4.73
C CYS A 108 20.61 -5.13 -3.71
N GLU A 109 20.37 -5.33 -2.41
CA GLU A 109 20.87 -4.44 -1.36
C GLU A 109 22.41 -4.34 -1.42
N SER A 110 23.09 -5.48 -1.44
CA SER A 110 24.55 -5.53 -1.52
C SER A 110 25.09 -4.86 -2.79
N ALA A 111 24.45 -5.11 -3.93
CA ALA A 111 24.86 -4.55 -5.22
C ALA A 111 24.68 -3.03 -5.26
N VAL A 112 23.50 -2.50 -4.86
CA VAL A 112 23.27 -1.05 -4.91
C VAL A 112 24.17 -0.27 -3.96
N LYS A 113 24.54 -0.86 -2.81
CA LYS A 113 25.56 -0.26 -1.92
C LYS A 113 26.94 -0.21 -2.57
N ALA A 114 27.35 -1.29 -3.23
CA ALA A 114 28.62 -1.29 -3.99
C ALA A 114 28.63 -0.25 -5.11
N MET A 115 27.46 0.15 -5.62
CA MET A 115 27.26 1.21 -6.62
C MET A 115 27.09 2.62 -5.99
N GLY A 116 27.33 2.79 -4.68
CA GLY A 116 27.37 4.10 -4.00
C GLY A 116 26.05 4.54 -3.34
N ALA A 117 25.02 3.68 -3.29
CA ALA A 117 23.78 4.01 -2.61
C ALA A 117 23.90 4.02 -1.08
N GLU A 118 23.14 4.90 -0.44
CA GLU A 118 22.68 4.66 0.93
C GLU A 118 21.41 3.83 0.88
N THR A 119 21.22 2.88 1.79
CA THR A 119 20.06 2.00 1.80
C THR A 119 19.20 2.20 3.05
N LEU A 120 17.86 2.23 2.88
CA LEU A 120 16.89 2.12 3.96
C LEU A 120 16.15 0.79 3.81
N VAL A 121 16.31 -0.10 4.77
CA VAL A 121 15.57 -1.36 4.83
C VAL A 121 14.37 -1.20 5.74
N ILE A 122 13.18 -1.48 5.21
CA ILE A 122 11.92 -1.52 5.96
C ILE A 122 11.44 -2.97 5.99
N THR A 123 11.51 -3.63 7.16
CA THR A 123 11.13 -5.04 7.29
C THR A 123 10.46 -5.33 8.64
N ASN A 124 9.69 -6.40 8.69
CA ASN A 124 9.06 -6.92 9.91
C ASN A 124 9.87 -8.03 10.58
N ASN A 125 10.98 -8.44 9.97
CA ASN A 125 11.81 -9.54 10.44
C ASN A 125 13.14 -9.04 11.01
N LEU A 126 13.23 -8.97 12.35
CA LEU A 126 14.44 -8.54 13.07
C LEU A 126 15.64 -9.51 12.94
N LYS A 127 15.44 -10.68 12.33
CA LYS A 127 16.51 -11.66 12.08
C LYS A 127 17.00 -11.63 10.62
N SER A 128 16.50 -10.73 9.79
CA SER A 128 16.93 -10.58 8.41
C SER A 128 18.38 -10.10 8.32
N GLU A 129 19.14 -10.65 7.39
CA GLU A 129 20.51 -10.21 7.09
C GLU A 129 20.54 -8.74 6.64
N LEU A 130 19.46 -8.26 6.00
CA LEU A 130 19.30 -6.89 5.55
C LEU A 130 19.40 -5.85 6.67
N ILE A 131 19.14 -6.22 7.92
CA ILE A 131 19.24 -5.31 9.07
C ILE A 131 20.68 -4.88 9.32
N ASN A 132 21.62 -5.82 9.19
CA ASN A 132 23.03 -5.57 9.44
C ASN A 132 23.72 -4.98 8.21
N SER A 133 23.20 -5.23 7.02
CA SER A 133 23.76 -4.72 5.77
C SER A 133 23.25 -3.33 5.42
N GLY A 134 22.02 -2.97 5.77
CA GLY A 134 21.42 -1.67 5.47
C GLY A 134 22.12 -0.49 6.13
N THR A 135 22.12 0.68 5.47
CA THR A 135 22.64 1.94 6.07
C THR A 135 21.68 2.44 7.15
N TYR A 136 20.37 2.31 6.89
CA TYR A 136 19.28 2.60 7.82
C TYR A 136 18.35 1.41 7.88
N PHE A 137 17.73 1.23 9.02
CA PHE A 137 16.77 0.19 9.24
C PHE A 137 15.53 0.73 9.95
N TYR A 138 14.34 0.40 9.41
CA TYR A 138 13.07 0.67 10.07
C TYR A 138 12.30 -0.64 10.26
N ASN A 139 11.94 -0.90 11.53
CA ASN A 139 11.11 -2.04 11.91
C ASN A 139 9.63 -1.72 11.65
N ILE A 140 8.93 -2.59 10.92
CA ILE A 140 7.47 -2.47 10.71
C ILE A 140 6.72 -2.67 12.03
N ASN A 141 7.23 -3.51 12.92
CA ASN A 141 6.67 -3.80 14.25
C ASN A 141 5.21 -4.28 14.23
N ALA A 142 4.81 -5.02 13.18
CA ALA A 142 3.45 -5.55 13.03
C ALA A 142 3.19 -6.82 13.88
N GLY A 143 4.20 -7.32 14.59
CA GLY A 143 4.16 -8.67 15.15
C GLY A 143 4.15 -9.75 14.06
N GLU A 144 3.89 -11.00 14.43
CA GLU A 144 3.87 -12.10 13.47
C GLU A 144 2.73 -11.94 12.46
N GLU A 145 3.02 -12.09 11.17
CA GLU A 145 2.05 -12.14 10.07
C GLU A 145 2.25 -13.43 9.28
N ARG A 146 1.40 -14.42 9.54
CA ARG A 146 1.51 -15.79 9.01
C ARG A 146 0.76 -16.00 7.72
N SER A 147 -0.33 -15.25 7.50
CA SER A 147 -1.12 -15.36 6.27
C SER A 147 -0.29 -15.04 5.03
N VAL A 148 -0.58 -15.74 3.92
CA VAL A 148 0.09 -15.51 2.63
C VAL A 148 -0.11 -14.08 2.18
N ALA A 149 -1.35 -13.62 2.16
CA ALA A 149 -1.69 -12.24 1.82
C ALA A 149 -1.30 -11.30 2.97
N ALA A 150 -0.39 -10.38 2.72
CA ALA A 150 -0.01 -9.34 3.67
C ALA A 150 -1.15 -8.33 3.85
N THR A 151 -1.34 -7.85 5.08
CA THR A 151 -2.38 -6.87 5.44
C THR A 151 -1.84 -5.79 6.37
N LYS A 152 -1.63 -6.14 7.66
CA LYS A 152 -1.18 -5.21 8.68
C LYS A 152 0.23 -4.65 8.40
N THR A 153 1.13 -5.45 7.86
CA THR A 153 2.48 -4.99 7.50
C THR A 153 2.43 -3.91 6.41
N PHE A 154 1.49 -3.99 5.47
CA PHE A 154 1.29 -2.93 4.48
C PHE A 154 0.88 -1.61 5.14
N VAL A 155 -0.17 -1.63 5.98
CA VAL A 155 -0.68 -0.41 6.65
C VAL A 155 0.40 0.23 7.53
N LEU A 156 1.13 -0.58 8.30
CA LEU A 156 2.22 -0.06 9.13
C LEU A 156 3.41 0.46 8.31
N THR A 157 3.70 -0.13 7.15
CA THR A 157 4.69 0.43 6.22
C THR A 157 4.27 1.81 5.73
N LEU A 158 2.98 2.01 5.38
CA LEU A 158 2.48 3.34 5.03
C LEU A 158 2.62 4.31 6.21
N ALA A 159 2.34 3.86 7.45
CA ALA A 159 2.50 4.69 8.65
C ALA A 159 3.96 5.12 8.86
N ILE A 160 4.94 4.23 8.64
CA ILE A 160 6.37 4.54 8.66
C ILE A 160 6.69 5.67 7.66
N ILE A 161 6.22 5.55 6.43
CA ILE A 161 6.51 6.53 5.38
C ILE A 161 5.85 7.88 5.68
N ILE A 162 4.62 7.89 6.18
CA ILE A 162 3.92 9.11 6.60
C ILE A 162 4.67 9.76 7.77
N LYS A 163 5.14 8.99 8.75
CA LYS A 163 5.91 9.49 9.89
C LYS A 163 7.25 10.06 9.45
N LEU A 164 8.00 9.36 8.59
CA LEU A 164 9.24 9.86 7.99
C LEU A 164 9.01 11.17 7.25
N MET A 165 8.02 11.21 6.35
CA MET A 165 7.70 12.40 5.57
C MET A 165 7.30 13.58 6.48
N SER A 166 6.48 13.31 7.52
CA SER A 166 6.06 14.33 8.47
C SER A 166 7.23 14.86 9.31
N THR A 167 8.21 14.01 9.62
CA THR A 167 9.45 14.40 10.30
C THR A 167 10.33 15.27 9.38
N ILE A 168 10.50 14.89 8.11
CA ILE A 168 11.23 15.69 7.11
C ILE A 168 10.64 17.08 6.98
N LEU A 169 9.31 17.17 6.88
CA LEU A 169 8.56 18.42 6.64
C LEU A 169 8.20 19.18 7.93
N LEU A 170 8.60 18.67 9.09
CA LEU A 170 8.28 19.24 10.41
C LEU A 170 6.77 19.38 10.67
N LYS A 171 5.95 18.47 10.13
CA LYS A 171 4.48 18.47 10.26
C LYS A 171 4.03 17.85 11.60
N LYS A 172 4.29 18.51 12.72
CA LYS A 172 3.97 18.03 14.07
C LYS A 172 2.49 17.63 14.24
N ASN A 173 1.57 18.38 13.64
CA ASN A 173 0.14 18.09 13.76
C ASN A 173 -0.26 16.76 13.08
N VAL A 174 0.39 16.37 11.98
CA VAL A 174 0.16 15.05 11.35
C VAL A 174 0.64 13.95 12.27
N LEU A 175 1.81 14.10 12.91
CA LEU A 175 2.33 13.15 13.88
C LEU A 175 1.40 12.97 15.08
N ILE A 176 0.85 14.06 15.63
CA ILE A 176 -0.13 14.00 16.74
C ILE A 176 -1.38 13.23 16.30
N ASN A 177 -1.92 13.51 15.12
CA ASN A 177 -3.12 12.82 14.63
C ASN A 177 -2.85 11.35 14.29
N LEU A 178 -1.62 10.99 13.93
CA LEU A 178 -1.23 9.58 13.75
C LEU A 178 -1.29 8.81 15.08
N LEU A 179 -0.95 9.45 16.22
CA LEU A 179 -1.07 8.83 17.55
C LEU A 179 -2.53 8.56 17.94
N GLU A 180 -3.45 9.42 17.53
CA GLU A 180 -4.89 9.30 17.82
C GLU A 180 -5.64 8.35 16.86
N LEU A 181 -5.01 8.03 15.72
CA LEU A 181 -5.63 7.28 14.62
C LEU A 181 -6.13 5.87 15.01
N PRO A 182 -5.49 5.09 15.90
CA PRO A 182 -5.96 3.74 16.25
C PRO A 182 -7.43 3.69 16.66
N ASN A 183 -7.91 4.69 17.42
CA ASN A 183 -9.30 4.77 17.85
C ASN A 183 -10.28 4.98 16.67
N LEU A 184 -9.89 5.76 15.67
CA LEU A 184 -10.68 5.92 14.45
C LEU A 184 -10.68 4.61 13.65
N LEU A 185 -9.52 3.98 13.49
CA LEU A 185 -9.40 2.73 12.74
C LEU A 185 -10.24 1.61 13.35
N GLN A 186 -10.34 1.54 14.69
CA GLN A 186 -11.21 0.57 15.36
C GLN A 186 -12.67 0.82 15.00
N LYS A 187 -13.13 2.07 15.03
CA LYS A 187 -14.50 2.44 14.63
C LYS A 187 -14.78 2.09 13.17
N GLU A 188 -13.80 2.25 12.27
CA GLU A 188 -13.94 1.86 10.86
C GLU A 188 -14.07 0.35 10.67
N ILE A 189 -13.39 -0.45 11.50
CA ILE A 189 -13.55 -1.91 11.51
C ILE A 189 -14.93 -2.31 12.03
N ASP A 190 -15.38 -1.69 13.13
CA ASP A 190 -16.68 -1.97 13.76
C ASP A 190 -17.86 -1.61 12.84
N ASN A 191 -17.70 -0.54 12.01
CA ASN A 191 -18.65 -0.08 11.02
C ASN A 191 -18.17 -0.37 9.59
N ASN A 192 -17.75 -1.61 9.33
CA ASN A 192 -17.17 -1.97 8.04
C ASN A 192 -18.23 -1.95 6.92
N TRP A 193 -17.73 -1.94 5.69
CA TRP A 193 -18.57 -2.03 4.49
C TRP A 193 -19.32 -3.36 4.41
N ASP A 194 -20.53 -3.31 3.86
CA ASP A 194 -21.26 -4.52 3.53
C ASP A 194 -20.63 -5.19 2.30
N HIS A 195 -20.23 -6.45 2.45
CA HIS A 195 -19.64 -7.24 1.36
C HIS A 195 -20.70 -7.85 0.42
N GLU A 196 -21.97 -7.85 0.81
CA GLU A 196 -23.06 -8.38 -0.02
C GLU A 196 -23.46 -7.44 -1.16
N ILE A 197 -23.05 -6.17 -1.10
CA ILE A 197 -23.36 -5.19 -2.16
C ILE A 197 -22.63 -5.46 -3.48
N ILE A 198 -21.56 -6.27 -3.47
CA ILE A 198 -20.73 -6.52 -4.66
C ILE A 198 -21.30 -7.69 -5.46
N GLU A 199 -21.49 -7.49 -6.78
CA GLU A 199 -21.95 -8.55 -7.68
C GLU A 199 -20.92 -9.69 -7.75
N LYS A 200 -21.28 -10.86 -7.21
CA LYS A 200 -20.36 -12.02 -7.07
C LYS A 200 -20.09 -12.75 -8.39
N LYS A 201 -20.98 -12.63 -9.37
CA LYS A 201 -20.87 -13.33 -10.66
C LYS A 201 -19.86 -12.68 -11.60
N ILE A 202 -19.60 -11.38 -11.44
CA ILE A 202 -18.64 -10.66 -12.27
C ILE A 202 -17.25 -10.84 -11.62
N SER A 203 -16.28 -11.33 -12.38
CA SER A 203 -14.91 -11.62 -11.90
C SER A 203 -13.83 -10.73 -12.54
N SER A 204 -14.22 -9.76 -13.37
CA SER A 204 -13.31 -8.81 -14.02
C SER A 204 -13.77 -7.37 -13.80
N GLY A 205 -12.82 -6.45 -13.80
CA GLY A 205 -13.11 -5.04 -13.59
C GLY A 205 -11.87 -4.19 -13.42
N PHE A 206 -12.11 -2.94 -13.05
CA PHE A 206 -11.07 -1.95 -12.78
C PHE A 206 -11.21 -1.38 -11.37
N ILE A 207 -10.07 -1.01 -10.78
CA ILE A 207 -10.00 -0.07 -9.67
C ILE A 207 -9.31 1.20 -10.15
N ILE A 208 -10.02 2.31 -10.14
CA ILE A 208 -9.62 3.58 -10.76
C ILE A 208 -9.30 4.59 -9.66
N SER A 209 -8.12 5.18 -9.69
CA SER A 209 -7.75 6.26 -8.81
C SER A 209 -6.73 7.20 -9.47
N ARG A 210 -6.15 8.12 -8.72
CA ARG A 210 -5.11 9.03 -9.20
C ARG A 210 -4.19 9.48 -8.08
N GLY A 211 -2.94 9.88 -8.42
CA GLY A 211 -1.97 10.32 -7.43
C GLY A 211 -1.65 9.22 -6.42
N ILE A 212 -1.59 9.57 -5.14
CA ILE A 212 -1.30 8.63 -4.05
C ILE A 212 -2.33 7.49 -4.00
N GLY A 213 -3.60 7.75 -4.32
CA GLY A 213 -4.65 6.74 -4.37
C GLY A 213 -4.37 5.62 -5.38
N PHE A 214 -3.59 5.88 -6.44
CA PHE A 214 -3.22 4.86 -7.41
C PHE A 214 -2.32 3.77 -6.79
N ALA A 215 -1.47 4.11 -5.82
CA ALA A 215 -0.70 3.11 -5.08
C ALA A 215 -1.60 2.16 -4.28
N LEU A 216 -2.65 2.71 -3.64
CA LEU A 216 -3.66 1.89 -2.95
C LEU A 216 -4.47 1.03 -3.93
N SER A 217 -4.79 1.55 -5.11
CA SER A 217 -5.50 0.80 -6.16
C SER A 217 -4.71 -0.44 -6.60
N ASN A 218 -3.39 -0.35 -6.67
CA ASN A 218 -2.54 -1.50 -6.99
C ASN A 218 -2.65 -2.58 -5.90
N GLU A 219 -2.62 -2.21 -4.64
CA GLU A 219 -2.78 -3.17 -3.53
C GLU A 219 -4.20 -3.76 -3.48
N ILE A 220 -5.23 -2.94 -3.68
CA ILE A 220 -6.63 -3.40 -3.76
C ILE A 220 -6.79 -4.42 -4.89
N ALA A 221 -6.29 -4.12 -6.09
CA ALA A 221 -6.32 -5.02 -7.23
C ALA A 221 -5.57 -6.33 -6.98
N LEU A 222 -4.41 -6.25 -6.31
CA LEU A 222 -3.64 -7.43 -5.91
C LEU A 222 -4.45 -8.33 -4.97
N LYS A 223 -5.12 -7.77 -3.97
CA LYS A 223 -5.95 -8.54 -3.02
C LYS A 223 -7.17 -9.19 -3.66
N PHE A 224 -7.81 -8.55 -4.64
CA PHE A 224 -8.86 -9.20 -5.42
C PHE A 224 -8.34 -10.44 -6.17
N LYS A 225 -7.14 -10.35 -6.76
CA LYS A 225 -6.49 -11.48 -7.45
C LYS A 225 -6.12 -12.60 -6.47
N GLU A 226 -5.46 -12.27 -5.37
CA GLU A 226 -4.97 -13.24 -4.37
C GLU A 226 -6.10 -13.93 -3.61
N LEU A 227 -7.08 -13.18 -3.12
CA LEU A 227 -8.08 -13.68 -2.19
C LEU A 227 -9.38 -14.10 -2.87
N CYS A 228 -9.74 -13.48 -4.01
CA CYS A 228 -11.04 -13.68 -4.64
C CYS A 228 -10.95 -14.31 -6.04
N GLN A 229 -9.72 -14.50 -6.58
CA GLN A 229 -9.47 -14.97 -7.95
C GLN A 229 -10.24 -14.12 -9.00
N GLU A 230 -10.28 -12.80 -8.76
CA GLU A 230 -10.91 -11.84 -9.67
C GLU A 230 -9.86 -10.99 -10.37
N GLN A 231 -10.02 -10.83 -11.68
CA GLN A 231 -9.16 -10.03 -12.54
C GLN A 231 -9.54 -8.54 -12.43
N ILE A 232 -9.11 -7.88 -11.35
CA ILE A 232 -9.25 -6.44 -11.19
C ILE A 232 -7.94 -5.76 -11.56
N GLU A 233 -8.00 -4.79 -12.50
CA GLU A 233 -6.84 -4.03 -12.96
C GLU A 233 -6.83 -2.63 -12.35
N PRO A 234 -5.69 -2.16 -11.81
CA PRO A 234 -5.56 -0.79 -11.33
C PRO A 234 -5.27 0.16 -12.49
N TYR A 235 -6.02 1.27 -12.56
CA TYR A 235 -5.77 2.32 -13.54
C TYR A 235 -5.73 3.70 -12.90
N SER A 236 -4.84 4.56 -13.41
CA SER A 236 -5.02 6.00 -13.25
C SER A 236 -6.29 6.45 -13.99
N SER A 237 -7.07 7.37 -13.41
CA SER A 237 -8.29 7.86 -14.04
C SER A 237 -8.02 8.48 -15.42
N ALA A 238 -6.85 9.09 -15.62
CA ALA A 238 -6.45 9.59 -16.92
C ALA A 238 -6.26 8.44 -17.93
N GLU A 239 -5.51 7.39 -17.53
CA GLU A 239 -5.17 6.28 -18.42
C GLU A 239 -6.41 5.48 -18.85
N VAL A 240 -7.36 5.23 -17.91
CA VAL A 240 -8.58 4.51 -18.27
C VAL A 240 -9.39 5.24 -19.34
N MET A 241 -9.35 6.57 -19.34
CA MET A 241 -10.05 7.40 -20.33
C MET A 241 -9.42 7.35 -21.72
N HIS A 242 -8.13 6.97 -21.83
CA HIS A 242 -7.40 6.90 -23.11
C HIS A 242 -7.52 5.57 -23.86
N GLY A 243 -8.31 4.61 -23.37
CA GLY A 243 -8.50 3.34 -24.08
C GLY A 243 -9.31 2.32 -23.28
N PRO A 244 -8.88 1.92 -22.07
CA PRO A 244 -9.51 0.85 -21.31
C PRO A 244 -11.01 1.05 -21.02
N LYS A 245 -11.50 2.30 -21.00
CA LYS A 245 -12.94 2.58 -20.84
C LYS A 245 -13.83 1.93 -21.89
N SER A 246 -13.28 1.52 -23.03
CA SER A 246 -14.01 0.79 -24.07
C SER A 246 -14.49 -0.59 -23.64
N LEU A 247 -13.90 -1.16 -22.57
CA LEU A 247 -14.27 -2.44 -21.99
C LEU A 247 -15.41 -2.31 -20.96
N ILE A 248 -15.76 -1.09 -20.56
CA ILE A 248 -16.71 -0.88 -19.45
C ILE A 248 -18.14 -1.09 -19.94
N ASP A 249 -18.78 -2.12 -19.40
CA ASP A 249 -20.20 -2.43 -19.59
C ASP A 249 -20.75 -3.10 -18.30
N ASN A 250 -21.95 -3.72 -18.41
CA ASN A 250 -22.56 -4.41 -17.26
C ASN A 250 -21.91 -5.77 -16.92
N THR A 251 -20.86 -6.19 -17.61
CA THR A 251 -20.05 -7.39 -17.30
C THR A 251 -18.79 -7.04 -16.53
N PHE A 252 -18.56 -5.75 -16.24
CA PHE A 252 -17.40 -5.24 -15.53
C PHE A 252 -17.75 -4.62 -14.19
N LYS A 253 -16.98 -4.92 -13.16
CA LYS A 253 -16.97 -4.18 -11.89
C LYS A 253 -16.06 -2.98 -12.00
N ILE A 254 -16.56 -1.84 -11.60
CA ILE A 254 -15.74 -0.62 -11.50
C ILE A 254 -15.70 -0.19 -10.05
N PHE A 255 -14.51 -0.16 -9.50
CA PHE A 255 -14.22 0.52 -8.25
C PHE A 255 -13.56 1.85 -8.56
N THR A 256 -13.94 2.90 -7.84
CA THR A 256 -13.21 4.17 -7.87
C THR A 256 -12.76 4.52 -6.46
N LEU A 257 -11.55 5.03 -6.34
CA LEU A 257 -10.97 5.44 -5.07
C LEU A 257 -10.59 6.92 -5.13
N SER A 258 -11.30 7.76 -4.36
CA SER A 258 -11.02 9.18 -4.24
C SER A 258 -10.55 9.55 -2.83
N LEU A 259 -9.30 10.03 -2.73
CA LEU A 259 -8.75 10.63 -1.51
C LEU A 259 -9.24 12.08 -1.36
N ASN A 260 -9.09 12.65 -0.16
CA ASN A 260 -9.43 14.05 0.12
C ASN A 260 -8.32 15.01 -0.33
N ASP A 261 -7.94 14.92 -1.60
CA ASP A 261 -6.92 15.78 -2.22
C ASP A 261 -7.31 16.19 -3.65
N ASN A 262 -6.46 16.97 -4.30
CA ASN A 262 -6.72 17.44 -5.66
C ASN A 262 -6.90 16.29 -6.66
N SER A 263 -6.16 15.19 -6.50
CA SER A 263 -6.27 14.02 -7.38
C SER A 263 -7.62 13.32 -7.20
N GLY A 264 -8.11 13.20 -5.97
CA GLY A 264 -9.41 12.60 -5.66
C GLY A 264 -10.58 13.40 -6.26
N SER A 265 -10.50 14.74 -6.27
CA SER A 265 -11.51 15.58 -6.92
C SER A 265 -11.62 15.29 -8.43
N VAL A 266 -10.51 15.00 -9.10
CA VAL A 266 -10.51 14.60 -10.51
C VAL A 266 -11.11 13.21 -10.69
N VAL A 267 -10.79 12.25 -9.80
CA VAL A 267 -11.38 10.90 -9.84
C VAL A 267 -12.90 10.97 -9.74
N ILE A 268 -13.45 11.79 -8.82
CA ILE A 268 -14.91 11.98 -8.68
C ILE A 268 -15.51 12.49 -10.00
N LYS A 269 -14.86 13.46 -10.65
CA LYS A 269 -15.33 13.97 -11.96
C LYS A 269 -15.34 12.89 -13.03
N ASP A 270 -14.24 12.13 -13.14
CA ASP A 270 -14.09 11.06 -14.15
C ASP A 270 -15.08 9.92 -13.89
N THR A 271 -15.36 9.62 -12.59
CA THR A 271 -16.34 8.62 -12.16
C THR A 271 -17.75 8.94 -12.69
N ASN A 272 -18.16 10.21 -12.70
CA ASN A 272 -19.47 10.62 -13.21
C ASN A 272 -19.65 10.29 -14.69
N GLU A 273 -18.59 10.30 -15.50
CA GLU A 273 -18.64 9.86 -16.90
C GLU A 273 -18.81 8.34 -17.01
N ILE A 274 -18.16 7.58 -16.13
CA ILE A 274 -18.20 6.12 -16.11
C ILE A 274 -19.54 5.59 -15.58
N LYS A 275 -20.16 6.30 -14.64
CA LYS A 275 -21.42 5.91 -13.96
C LYS A 275 -22.56 5.59 -14.94
N GLN A 276 -22.55 6.19 -16.11
CA GLN A 276 -23.57 5.96 -17.15
C GLN A 276 -23.35 4.66 -17.96
N LYS A 277 -22.21 3.99 -17.78
CA LYS A 277 -21.78 2.86 -18.62
C LYS A 277 -21.94 1.50 -17.94
N THR A 278 -22.04 1.46 -16.60
CA THR A 278 -22.18 0.23 -15.83
C THR A 278 -23.05 0.44 -14.60
N LYS A 279 -23.78 -0.62 -14.21
CA LYS A 279 -24.53 -0.70 -12.94
C LYS A 279 -23.66 -1.16 -11.77
N HIS A 280 -22.46 -1.65 -12.05
CA HIS A 280 -21.55 -2.26 -11.07
C HIS A 280 -20.42 -1.29 -10.72
N LEU A 281 -20.77 -0.05 -10.37
CA LEU A 281 -19.86 0.98 -9.89
C LEU A 281 -19.91 1.05 -8.35
N TYR A 282 -18.74 1.02 -7.73
CA TYR A 282 -18.52 1.03 -6.28
C TYR A 282 -17.50 2.13 -5.95
N GLU A 283 -17.96 3.16 -5.26
CA GLU A 283 -17.15 4.35 -4.97
C GLU A 283 -16.57 4.29 -3.55
N ILE A 284 -15.25 4.19 -3.42
CA ILE A 284 -14.51 4.31 -2.16
C ILE A 284 -14.19 5.80 -1.96
N THR A 285 -14.89 6.43 -1.05
CA THR A 285 -14.80 7.88 -0.83
C THR A 285 -15.23 8.26 0.59
N SER A 286 -14.83 9.45 1.04
CA SER A 286 -15.36 10.07 2.25
C SER A 286 -16.52 11.05 1.99
N ASN A 287 -16.92 11.22 0.73
CA ASN A 287 -17.97 12.16 0.34
C ASN A 287 -19.35 11.51 0.47
N SER A 288 -20.04 11.81 1.58
CA SER A 288 -21.39 11.29 1.88
C SER A 288 -22.52 11.82 0.98
N HIS A 289 -22.25 12.83 0.14
CA HIS A 289 -23.24 13.34 -0.81
C HIS A 289 -23.31 12.53 -2.10
N LEU A 290 -22.36 11.62 -2.33
CA LEU A 290 -22.38 10.70 -3.46
C LEU A 290 -23.22 9.47 -3.11
N ASP A 291 -23.90 8.92 -4.10
CA ASP A 291 -24.59 7.63 -4.01
C ASP A 291 -23.56 6.49 -3.98
N THR A 292 -22.84 6.40 -2.87
CA THR A 292 -21.75 5.46 -2.67
C THR A 292 -22.05 4.52 -1.53
N ARG A 293 -21.47 3.32 -1.60
CA ARG A 293 -21.68 2.26 -0.63
C ARG A 293 -20.41 1.91 0.16
N LEU A 294 -19.27 2.55 -0.18
CA LEU A 294 -17.96 2.24 0.40
C LEU A 294 -17.36 3.51 1.05
N LEU A 295 -18.08 4.07 2.04
CA LEU A 295 -17.67 5.28 2.75
C LEU A 295 -16.57 4.98 3.77
N PHE A 296 -15.59 5.88 3.87
CA PHE A 296 -14.63 5.94 4.96
C PHE A 296 -14.68 7.30 5.67
N THR A 297 -14.30 7.33 6.93
CA THR A 297 -14.25 8.59 7.69
C THR A 297 -13.03 9.41 7.27
N LYS A 298 -13.28 10.63 6.81
CA LYS A 298 -12.24 11.60 6.44
C LYS A 298 -11.37 11.95 7.64
N ASN A 299 -10.05 11.86 7.46
CA ASN A 299 -9.10 12.36 8.44
C ASN A 299 -8.93 13.88 8.34
N LYS A 300 -8.47 14.49 9.44
CA LYS A 300 -8.10 15.91 9.46
C LYS A 300 -6.99 16.24 8.47
N PHE A 301 -6.09 15.30 8.26
CA PHE A 301 -4.99 15.37 7.28
C PHE A 301 -5.16 14.23 6.28
N SER A 302 -5.30 14.56 5.01
CA SER A 302 -5.53 13.59 3.93
C SER A 302 -4.39 12.59 3.76
N GLU A 303 -3.21 12.90 4.26
CA GLU A 303 -2.07 11.98 4.31
C GLU A 303 -2.36 10.72 5.14
N LEU A 304 -3.34 10.77 6.07
CA LEU A 304 -3.75 9.65 6.92
C LEU A 304 -4.89 8.82 6.31
N ASP A 305 -5.61 9.33 5.30
CA ASP A 305 -6.71 8.61 4.65
C ASP A 305 -6.30 7.21 4.12
N PRO A 306 -5.09 7.02 3.56
CA PRO A 306 -4.62 5.69 3.15
C PRO A 306 -4.69 4.63 4.24
N LEU A 307 -4.33 4.98 5.48
CA LEU A 307 -4.38 4.07 6.63
C LEU A 307 -5.82 3.68 6.97
N THR A 308 -6.74 4.64 6.96
CA THR A 308 -8.17 4.42 7.22
C THR A 308 -8.79 3.52 6.16
N ILE A 309 -8.55 3.82 4.88
CA ILE A 309 -9.09 3.07 3.75
C ILE A 309 -8.63 1.61 3.80
N MET A 310 -7.32 1.38 3.94
CA MET A 310 -6.78 0.03 3.90
C MET A 310 -7.16 -0.80 5.12
N THR A 311 -7.28 -0.17 6.31
CA THR A 311 -7.78 -0.84 7.52
C THR A 311 -9.22 -1.30 7.35
N LYS A 312 -10.05 -0.54 6.65
CA LYS A 312 -11.45 -0.90 6.34
C LYS A 312 -11.54 -1.93 5.22
N PHE A 313 -10.70 -1.80 4.21
CA PHE A 313 -10.69 -2.66 3.02
C PHE A 313 -10.33 -4.11 3.33
N TYR A 314 -9.28 -4.36 4.13
CA TYR A 314 -8.80 -5.74 4.32
C TYR A 314 -9.84 -6.68 4.94
N PRO A 315 -10.47 -6.38 6.10
CA PRO A 315 -11.48 -7.28 6.64
C PRO A 315 -12.71 -7.40 5.72
N TRP A 316 -13.02 -6.35 4.94
CA TRP A 316 -14.10 -6.39 3.96
C TRP A 316 -13.82 -7.36 2.81
N ILE A 317 -12.66 -7.27 2.15
CA ILE A 317 -12.31 -8.16 1.02
C ILE A 317 -12.17 -9.62 1.46
N ILE A 318 -11.70 -9.86 2.70
CA ILE A 318 -11.60 -11.20 3.27
C ILE A 318 -13.00 -11.79 3.49
N LYS A 319 -13.93 -11.03 4.06
CA LYS A 319 -15.33 -11.45 4.21
C LYS A 319 -16.00 -11.70 2.86
N TYR A 320 -15.73 -10.86 1.87
CA TYR A 320 -16.19 -11.05 0.49
C TYR A 320 -15.65 -12.35 -0.11
N SER A 321 -14.37 -12.66 0.06
CA SER A 321 -13.73 -13.90 -0.36
C SER A 321 -14.42 -15.13 0.26
N LEU A 322 -14.63 -15.12 1.58
CA LEU A 322 -15.35 -16.18 2.31
C LEU A 322 -16.78 -16.34 1.79
N ALA A 323 -17.50 -15.26 1.52
CA ALA A 323 -18.86 -15.28 0.98
C ALA A 323 -18.93 -15.82 -0.45
N LYS A 324 -17.81 -15.81 -1.19
CA LYS A 324 -17.66 -16.50 -2.49
C LYS A 324 -17.30 -17.98 -2.35
N GLY A 325 -17.11 -18.49 -1.14
CA GLY A 325 -16.68 -19.88 -0.90
C GLY A 325 -15.17 -20.10 -1.08
N MET A 326 -14.35 -19.02 -1.13
CA MET A 326 -12.90 -19.12 -1.19
C MET A 326 -12.30 -19.30 0.20
N ASP A 327 -11.10 -19.86 0.26
CA ASP A 327 -10.28 -19.90 1.49
C ASP A 327 -9.18 -18.82 1.41
N PRO A 328 -9.35 -17.68 2.10
CA PRO A 328 -8.37 -16.59 2.05
C PRO A 328 -7.06 -16.90 2.79
N ASP A 329 -7.02 -17.94 3.64
CA ASP A 329 -5.82 -18.35 4.35
C ASP A 329 -4.89 -19.22 3.50
N THR A 330 -5.45 -19.90 2.48
CA THR A 330 -4.72 -20.77 1.55
C THR A 330 -4.99 -20.36 0.09
N PRO A 331 -4.56 -19.15 -0.32
CA PRO A 331 -4.76 -18.68 -1.70
C PRO A 331 -4.12 -19.64 -2.71
N ARG A 332 -4.85 -19.94 -3.77
CA ARG A 332 -4.47 -20.92 -4.78
C ARG A 332 -3.09 -20.60 -5.39
N TYR A 333 -2.19 -21.58 -5.40
CA TYR A 333 -0.83 -21.50 -5.97
C TYR A 333 0.13 -20.50 -5.30
N LEU A 334 -0.23 -19.92 -4.16
CA LEU A 334 0.62 -18.97 -3.48
C LEU A 334 1.25 -19.58 -2.22
N SER A 335 2.42 -19.06 -1.87
CA SER A 335 3.13 -19.37 -0.62
C SER A 335 3.60 -18.08 0.04
N LYS A 336 3.81 -18.11 1.39
CA LYS A 336 4.18 -16.91 2.16
C LYS A 336 5.52 -16.31 1.70
N VAL A 337 6.46 -17.15 1.32
CA VAL A 337 7.75 -16.71 0.76
C VAL A 337 7.90 -17.29 -0.63
N THR A 338 7.94 -16.43 -1.62
CA THR A 338 8.14 -16.83 -3.02
C THR A 338 9.63 -16.86 -3.35
N LYS A 339 10.07 -17.93 -3.97
CA LYS A 339 11.44 -18.05 -4.53
C LYS A 339 11.39 -17.56 -5.98
N THR A 340 12.16 -16.51 -6.30
CA THR A 340 12.18 -15.83 -7.61
C THR A 340 13.59 -15.89 -8.24
N PHE A 341 14.13 -17.08 -8.37
CA PHE A 341 15.34 -17.34 -9.16
C PHE A 341 15.02 -18.39 -10.20
#